data_b88caf4203eb0b4481b290dbd744750e
#
_entry.id   b88caf4203eb0b4481b290dbd744750e
#
_cell.length_a   1.000
_cell.length_b   1.000
_cell.length_c   1.000
_cell.angle_alpha   90.00
_cell.angle_beta   90.00
_cell.angle_gamma   90.00
#
_symmetry.space_group_name_H-M   'P 1'
#
loop_
_entity.id
_entity.type
_entity.pdbx_description
1 polymer ?
#
loop_
_entity_poly.entity_id
_entity_poly.type
_entity_poly.pdbx_seq_one_letter_code
_entity_poly.pdbx_strand_id
1 'polypeptide(L)'
;WYLGNIFYSVMGQIVDTFAGRYERAVLENQKLMTIGFWPGGDRDGNPFVNVDTTRRVAAKLRYSIANCYHRDIRELKRRLTFAGIYGILNDIEKQLHGEMSERNPVYTLDAETFIAKLDEIETILLEQNQGLFIDKLRSFRRKVTLFGFYFASLDIRQDSRVISRALDAVSEENPSFFTGLNNLSETEQVNKLLNISGSVGLPSIDDEVLLDTVGSFSLIDEIQTLNGEQGCHRYIISNCHGPIDIARVYALFQLCGWQDKSLNVDIVPLFESINDLDSAGEYMRSIYANPNYKQHLVNRGNKQTIMLGFSDGTK
;
A
#
# COMPACT_ATOMS: atom_id res chain seq x y z
N TRP A 1 -0.03 -12.66 -14.79
CA TRP A 1 0.91 -13.12 -15.80
C TRP A 1 1.88 -12.00 -16.18
N TYR A 2 1.40 -10.79 -16.58
CA TYR A 2 2.24 -9.67 -17.01
C TYR A 2 3.24 -9.23 -15.94
N LEU A 3 2.81 -9.10 -14.68
CA LEU A 3 3.68 -8.69 -13.58
C LEU A 3 4.93 -9.59 -13.48
N GLY A 4 4.75 -10.91 -13.36
CA GLY A 4 5.85 -11.85 -13.15
C GLY A 4 6.69 -12.18 -14.39
N ASN A 5 6.13 -12.02 -15.60
CA ASN A 5 6.84 -12.40 -16.83
C ASN A 5 7.40 -11.23 -17.62
N ILE A 6 6.83 -10.02 -17.46
CA ILE A 6 7.27 -8.83 -18.19
C ILE A 6 7.77 -7.76 -17.24
N PHE A 7 6.91 -7.21 -16.36
CA PHE A 7 7.27 -6.05 -15.53
C PHE A 7 8.46 -6.33 -14.61
N TYR A 8 8.50 -7.50 -13.98
CA TYR A 8 9.62 -7.89 -13.12
C TYR A 8 10.98 -7.81 -13.83
N SER A 9 11.04 -8.35 -15.04
CA SER A 9 12.28 -8.36 -15.83
C SER A 9 12.62 -6.97 -16.38
N VAL A 10 11.64 -6.32 -17.02
CA VAL A 10 11.87 -5.03 -17.70
C VAL A 10 12.23 -3.93 -16.71
N MET A 11 11.51 -3.81 -15.59
CA MET A 11 11.83 -2.81 -14.57
C MET A 11 13.19 -3.08 -13.93
N GLY A 12 13.54 -4.34 -13.68
CA GLY A 12 14.87 -4.70 -13.22
C GLY A 12 15.97 -4.24 -14.20
N GLN A 13 15.79 -4.46 -15.50
CA GLN A 13 16.72 -4.00 -16.54
C GLN A 13 16.84 -2.47 -16.61
N ILE A 14 15.72 -1.76 -16.47
CA ILE A 14 15.72 -0.29 -16.45
C ILE A 14 16.55 0.20 -15.25
N VAL A 15 16.31 -0.31 -14.05
CA VAL A 15 17.06 0.07 -12.84
C VAL A 15 18.54 -0.27 -12.98
N ASP A 16 18.89 -1.43 -13.55
CA ASP A 16 20.27 -1.83 -13.79
C ASP A 16 20.97 -0.88 -14.78
N THR A 17 20.26 -0.45 -15.83
CA THR A 17 20.78 0.51 -16.82
C THR A 17 21.06 1.88 -16.17
N PHE A 18 20.15 2.35 -15.30
CA PHE A 18 20.36 3.59 -14.55
C PHE A 18 21.50 3.44 -13.53
N ALA A 19 21.56 2.33 -12.81
CA ALA A 19 22.62 2.06 -11.84
C ALA A 19 24.02 2.04 -12.48
N GLY A 20 24.14 1.55 -13.71
CA GLY A 20 25.41 1.56 -14.46
C GLY A 20 25.93 2.98 -14.78
N ARG A 21 25.06 4.01 -14.75
CA ARG A 21 25.45 5.41 -15.01
C ARG A 21 25.37 6.30 -13.78
N TYR A 22 24.45 6.02 -12.87
CA TYR A 22 24.06 6.87 -11.74
C TYR A 22 23.91 6.04 -10.47
N GLU A 23 24.82 5.14 -10.16
CA GLU A 23 24.72 4.18 -9.07
C GLU A 23 24.28 4.83 -7.75
N ARG A 24 24.92 5.95 -7.37
CA ARG A 24 24.57 6.66 -6.14
C ARG A 24 23.13 7.16 -6.13
N ALA A 25 22.66 7.77 -7.22
CA ALA A 25 21.30 8.28 -7.33
C ALA A 25 20.24 7.17 -7.27
N VAL A 26 20.55 5.98 -7.81
CA VAL A 26 19.66 4.80 -7.73
C VAL A 26 19.62 4.22 -6.32
N LEU A 27 20.73 4.17 -5.62
CA LEU A 27 20.80 3.71 -4.23
C LEU A 27 20.08 4.69 -3.28
N GLU A 28 20.22 6.01 -3.51
CA GLU A 28 19.55 7.04 -2.72
C GLU A 28 18.05 7.15 -3.03
N ASN A 29 17.60 6.80 -4.24
CA ASN A 29 16.21 6.84 -4.67
C ASN A 29 15.62 5.44 -4.88
N GLN A 30 15.33 4.76 -3.77
CA GLN A 30 14.72 3.42 -3.78
C GLN A 30 13.33 3.37 -4.45
N LYS A 31 12.68 4.52 -4.66
CA LYS A 31 11.35 4.67 -5.29
C LYS A 31 11.44 5.21 -6.71
N LEU A 32 12.50 4.91 -7.45
CA LEU A 32 12.67 5.37 -8.82
C LEU A 32 11.48 5.01 -9.73
N MET A 33 10.90 3.85 -9.49
CA MET A 33 9.69 3.36 -10.17
C MET A 33 8.79 2.62 -9.19
N THR A 34 7.48 2.77 -9.36
CA THR A 34 6.46 2.01 -8.60
C THR A 34 5.39 1.51 -9.56
N ILE A 35 4.75 0.40 -9.19
CA ILE A 35 3.58 -0.12 -9.91
C ILE A 35 2.36 0.06 -9.02
N GLY A 36 1.35 0.77 -9.52
CA GLY A 36 0.01 0.77 -8.94
C GLY A 36 -0.80 -0.42 -9.46
N PHE A 37 -1.73 -0.92 -8.66
CA PHE A 37 -2.56 -2.06 -9.01
C PHE A 37 -3.99 -1.85 -8.49
N TRP A 38 -4.96 -1.83 -9.40
CA TRP A 38 -6.37 -1.58 -9.08
C TRP A 38 -7.23 -2.84 -9.02
N PRO A 39 -6.97 -3.89 -9.84
CA PRO A 39 -7.80 -5.10 -9.80
C PRO A 39 -7.87 -5.71 -8.40
N GLY A 40 -9.08 -5.81 -7.86
CA GLY A 40 -9.34 -6.31 -6.51
C GLY A 40 -9.24 -5.28 -5.38
N GLY A 41 -8.95 -4.01 -5.69
CA GLY A 41 -8.98 -2.89 -4.74
C GLY A 41 -10.05 -1.85 -5.05
N ASP A 42 -10.44 -1.76 -6.32
CA ASP A 42 -11.43 -0.81 -6.81
C ASP A 42 -12.85 -1.33 -6.61
N ARG A 43 -13.55 -0.74 -5.63
CA ARG A 43 -14.93 -1.08 -5.26
C ARG A 43 -15.97 -0.21 -5.96
N ASP A 44 -15.53 0.89 -6.57
CA ASP A 44 -16.43 1.86 -7.19
C ASP A 44 -17.17 1.22 -8.38
N GLY A 45 -18.50 1.10 -8.23
CA GLY A 45 -19.36 0.46 -9.22
C GLY A 45 -19.15 -1.05 -9.44
N ASN A 46 -18.34 -1.72 -8.61
CA ASN A 46 -18.03 -3.14 -8.75
C ASN A 46 -18.37 -3.96 -7.49
N PRO A 47 -19.55 -4.59 -7.45
CA PRO A 47 -19.99 -5.36 -6.27
C PRO A 47 -19.19 -6.65 -6.03
N PHE A 48 -18.36 -7.09 -6.98
CA PHE A 48 -17.54 -8.30 -6.83
C PHE A 48 -16.19 -8.04 -6.13
N VAL A 49 -15.83 -6.78 -5.94
CA VAL A 49 -14.65 -6.40 -5.16
C VAL A 49 -15.06 -6.19 -3.71
N ASN A 50 -14.68 -7.13 -2.86
CA ASN A 50 -14.92 -7.11 -1.43
C ASN A 50 -13.64 -7.40 -0.65
N VAL A 51 -13.72 -7.36 0.69
CA VAL A 51 -12.60 -7.63 1.62
C VAL A 51 -11.88 -8.94 1.27
N ASP A 52 -12.63 -10.01 1.02
CA ASP A 52 -12.05 -11.33 0.71
C ASP A 52 -11.36 -11.33 -0.67
N THR A 53 -11.94 -10.65 -1.64
CA THR A 53 -11.32 -10.49 -2.96
C THR A 53 -10.02 -9.70 -2.85
N THR A 54 -10.03 -8.58 -2.12
CA THR A 54 -8.84 -7.75 -1.89
C THR A 54 -7.73 -8.53 -1.17
N ARG A 55 -8.09 -9.26 -0.10
CA ARG A 55 -7.16 -10.13 0.65
C ARG A 55 -6.51 -11.18 -0.26
N ARG A 56 -7.30 -11.87 -1.08
CA ARG A 56 -6.79 -12.86 -2.04
C ARG A 56 -5.87 -12.25 -3.09
N VAL A 57 -6.18 -11.05 -3.55
CA VAL A 57 -5.32 -10.35 -4.53
C VAL A 57 -3.99 -9.95 -3.89
N ALA A 58 -3.99 -9.39 -2.68
CA ALA A 58 -2.78 -9.07 -1.95
C ALA A 58 -1.88 -10.29 -1.72
N ALA A 59 -2.48 -11.41 -1.29
CA ALA A 59 -1.76 -12.69 -1.15
C ALA A 59 -1.20 -13.20 -2.49
N LYS A 60 -1.94 -13.03 -3.60
CA LYS A 60 -1.49 -13.43 -4.93
C LYS A 60 -0.35 -12.57 -5.47
N LEU A 61 -0.34 -11.28 -5.15
CA LEU A 61 0.78 -10.39 -5.46
C LEU A 61 2.06 -10.85 -4.72
N ARG A 62 1.96 -11.14 -3.41
CA ARG A 62 3.06 -11.68 -2.62
C ARG A 62 3.57 -13.01 -3.17
N TYR A 63 2.67 -13.96 -3.42
CA TYR A 63 3.02 -15.23 -4.06
C TYR A 63 3.78 -15.03 -5.38
N SER A 64 3.30 -14.09 -6.21
CA SER A 64 3.87 -13.86 -7.54
C SER A 64 5.29 -13.32 -7.47
N ILE A 65 5.58 -12.40 -6.53
CA ILE A 65 6.92 -11.87 -6.37
C ILE A 65 7.86 -12.89 -5.71
N ALA A 66 7.39 -13.66 -4.72
CA ALA A 66 8.16 -14.74 -4.11
C ALA A 66 8.59 -15.77 -5.17
N ASN A 67 7.71 -16.10 -6.12
CA ASN A 67 8.04 -16.99 -7.24
C ASN A 67 9.11 -16.38 -8.17
N CYS A 68 9.06 -15.07 -8.43
CA CYS A 68 10.11 -14.38 -9.19
C CYS A 68 11.45 -14.46 -8.47
N TYR A 69 11.48 -14.16 -7.18
CA TYR A 69 12.68 -14.23 -6.35
C TYR A 69 13.24 -15.66 -6.26
N HIS A 70 12.36 -16.64 -6.12
CA HIS A 70 12.78 -18.05 -6.10
C HIS A 70 13.49 -18.46 -7.38
N ARG A 71 13.03 -18.01 -8.56
CA ARG A 71 13.71 -18.25 -9.83
C ARG A 71 15.11 -17.62 -9.87
N ASP A 72 15.22 -16.35 -9.44
CA ASP A 72 16.50 -15.63 -9.44
C ASP A 72 17.48 -16.22 -8.42
N ILE A 73 17.02 -16.61 -7.21
CA ILE A 73 17.85 -17.31 -6.21
C ILE A 73 18.37 -18.64 -6.74
N ARG A 74 17.57 -19.41 -7.45
CA ARG A 74 18.02 -20.65 -8.07
C ARG A 74 19.08 -20.41 -9.15
N GLU A 75 18.97 -19.31 -9.91
CA GLU A 75 20.01 -18.94 -10.88
C GLU A 75 21.29 -18.52 -10.16
N LEU A 76 21.22 -17.71 -9.11
CA LEU A 76 22.36 -17.31 -8.30
C LEU A 76 23.06 -18.53 -7.66
N LYS A 77 22.31 -19.48 -7.09
CA LYS A 77 22.86 -20.72 -6.50
C LYS A 77 23.69 -21.55 -7.48
N ARG A 78 23.34 -21.57 -8.76
CA ARG A 78 24.11 -22.28 -9.79
C ARG A 78 25.49 -21.66 -10.07
N ARG A 79 25.67 -20.38 -9.72
CA ARG A 79 26.89 -19.60 -9.98
C ARG A 79 27.68 -19.36 -8.71
N LEU A 80 27.01 -19.07 -7.60
CA LEU A 80 27.61 -18.74 -6.31
C LEU A 80 27.72 -19.99 -5.42
N THR A 81 28.60 -20.92 -5.82
CA THR A 81 28.83 -22.17 -5.10
C THR A 81 29.92 -22.05 -4.02
N PHE A 82 30.27 -20.82 -3.64
CA PHE A 82 31.35 -20.54 -2.68
C PHE A 82 30.95 -20.91 -1.24
N ALA A 83 31.96 -21.25 -0.43
CA ALA A 83 31.78 -21.51 1.00
C ALA A 83 31.14 -20.30 1.71
N GLY A 84 30.22 -20.56 2.62
CA GLY A 84 29.43 -19.51 3.30
C GLY A 84 28.23 -19.02 2.51
N ILE A 85 28.36 -18.78 1.22
CA ILE A 85 27.27 -18.20 0.37
C ILE A 85 26.20 -19.22 0.05
N TYR A 86 26.59 -20.45 -0.32
CA TYR A 86 25.62 -21.47 -0.71
C TYR A 86 24.62 -21.79 0.39
N GLY A 87 25.07 -21.79 1.66
CA GLY A 87 24.18 -21.97 2.83
C GLY A 87 23.10 -20.90 2.93
N ILE A 88 23.50 -19.62 2.84
CA ILE A 88 22.58 -18.46 2.91
C ILE A 88 21.56 -18.53 1.77
N LEU A 89 22.00 -18.75 0.54
CA LEU A 89 21.09 -18.87 -0.62
C LEU A 89 20.13 -20.07 -0.49
N ASN A 90 20.60 -21.19 0.09
CA ASN A 90 19.77 -22.36 0.31
C ASN A 90 18.66 -22.09 1.34
N ASP A 91 18.97 -21.34 2.40
CA ASP A 91 17.99 -20.97 3.42
C ASP A 91 16.97 -19.97 2.87
N ILE A 92 17.40 -18.99 2.07
CA ILE A 92 16.49 -18.10 1.35
C ILE A 92 15.56 -18.89 0.42
N GLU A 93 16.11 -19.85 -0.37
CA GLU A 93 15.29 -20.67 -1.26
C GLU A 93 14.23 -21.47 -0.50
N LYS A 94 14.56 -22.06 0.64
CA LYS A 94 13.61 -22.77 1.49
C LYS A 94 12.50 -21.85 2.03
N GLN A 95 12.86 -20.66 2.50
CA GLN A 95 11.91 -19.68 3.00
C GLN A 95 10.94 -19.23 1.90
N LEU A 96 11.46 -18.87 0.71
CA LEU A 96 10.64 -18.53 -0.45
C LEU A 96 9.72 -19.68 -0.88
N HIS A 97 10.21 -20.92 -0.81
CA HIS A 97 9.37 -22.10 -1.10
C HIS A 97 8.23 -22.24 -0.10
N GLY A 98 8.46 -21.94 1.18
CA GLY A 98 7.43 -21.92 2.22
C GLY A 98 6.34 -20.90 1.95
N GLU A 99 6.71 -19.70 1.48
CA GLU A 99 5.76 -18.64 1.11
C GLU A 99 4.90 -18.99 -0.11
N MET A 100 5.38 -19.85 -0.98
CA MET A 100 4.66 -20.30 -2.18
C MET A 100 3.76 -21.53 -1.92
N SER A 101 3.59 -21.97 -0.68
CA SER A 101 2.68 -23.05 -0.35
C SER A 101 1.22 -22.64 -0.59
N GLU A 102 0.49 -23.36 -1.44
CA GLU A 102 -0.89 -23.02 -1.76
C GLU A 102 -1.87 -23.26 -0.60
N ARG A 103 -1.58 -24.20 0.30
CA ARG A 103 -2.48 -24.55 1.41
C ARG A 103 -2.16 -23.85 2.71
N ASN A 104 -0.87 -23.72 3.03
CA ASN A 104 -0.41 -23.12 4.28
C ASN A 104 0.86 -22.31 3.99
N PRO A 105 0.76 -21.09 3.45
CA PRO A 105 1.92 -20.24 3.24
C PRO A 105 2.52 -19.84 4.58
N VAL A 106 3.84 -19.92 4.69
CA VAL A 106 4.60 -19.51 5.87
C VAL A 106 5.41 -18.28 5.51
N TYR A 107 4.97 -17.12 5.96
CA TYR A 107 5.59 -15.84 5.70
C TYR A 107 6.69 -15.57 6.75
N THR A 108 7.94 -15.73 6.34
CA THR A 108 9.13 -15.58 7.23
C THR A 108 10.10 -14.52 6.76
N LEU A 109 9.90 -14.00 5.54
CA LEU A 109 10.74 -12.96 4.96
C LEU A 109 9.98 -11.64 4.85
N ASP A 110 10.63 -10.58 5.28
CA ASP A 110 10.34 -9.21 4.88
C ASP A 110 11.46 -8.68 3.98
N ALA A 111 11.25 -7.51 3.35
CA ALA A 111 12.20 -6.96 2.39
C ALA A 111 13.53 -6.55 3.07
N GLU A 112 13.48 -6.06 4.30
CA GLU A 112 14.67 -5.61 5.05
C GLU A 112 15.56 -6.79 5.41
N THR A 113 15.00 -7.83 6.02
CA THR A 113 15.70 -9.08 6.36
C THR A 113 16.28 -9.74 5.11
N PHE A 114 15.53 -9.71 3.99
CA PHE A 114 16.01 -10.29 2.75
C PHE A 114 17.19 -9.51 2.18
N ILE A 115 17.13 -8.18 2.15
CA ILE A 115 18.24 -7.33 1.70
C ILE A 115 19.46 -7.53 2.58
N ALA A 116 19.31 -7.61 3.92
CA ALA A 116 20.41 -7.85 4.84
C ALA A 116 21.16 -9.16 4.52
N LYS A 117 20.44 -10.24 4.19
CA LYS A 117 21.06 -11.50 3.76
C LYS A 117 21.82 -11.37 2.43
N LEU A 118 21.33 -10.56 1.49
CA LEU A 118 22.03 -10.30 0.23
C LEU A 118 23.28 -9.44 0.44
N ASP A 119 23.25 -8.50 1.38
CA ASP A 119 24.39 -7.65 1.76
C ASP A 119 25.48 -8.49 2.46
N GLU A 120 25.10 -9.49 3.27
CA GLU A 120 26.03 -10.49 3.83
C GLU A 120 26.74 -11.28 2.71
N ILE A 121 26.00 -11.75 1.71
CA ILE A 121 26.57 -12.43 0.55
C ILE A 121 27.52 -11.50 -0.22
N GLU A 122 27.15 -10.23 -0.42
CA GLU A 122 28.00 -9.24 -1.09
C GLU A 122 29.34 -9.07 -0.36
N THR A 123 29.31 -8.97 0.96
CA THR A 123 30.52 -8.86 1.79
C THR A 123 31.44 -10.06 1.60
N ILE A 124 30.91 -11.29 1.65
CA ILE A 124 31.69 -12.51 1.43
C ILE A 124 32.30 -12.57 0.01
N LEU A 125 31.55 -12.12 -1.01
CA LEU A 125 32.05 -12.06 -2.39
C LEU A 125 33.20 -11.08 -2.53
N LEU A 126 33.12 -9.90 -1.92
CA LEU A 126 34.18 -8.89 -2.00
C LEU A 126 35.46 -9.33 -1.24
N GLU A 127 35.29 -9.82 -0.02
CA GLU A 127 36.43 -10.14 0.85
C GLU A 127 37.14 -11.45 0.50
N GLN A 128 36.39 -12.46 0.07
CA GLN A 128 36.92 -13.83 -0.07
C GLN A 128 36.95 -14.35 -1.50
N ASN A 129 36.20 -13.72 -2.43
CA ASN A 129 35.98 -14.22 -3.78
C ASN A 129 36.23 -13.17 -4.88
N GLN A 130 36.97 -12.10 -4.59
CA GLN A 130 37.36 -11.05 -5.54
C GLN A 130 36.15 -10.38 -6.27
N GLY A 131 34.99 -10.38 -5.65
CA GLY A 131 33.77 -9.83 -6.24
C GLY A 131 33.19 -10.63 -7.42
N LEU A 132 33.56 -11.90 -7.59
CA LEU A 132 33.10 -12.72 -8.71
C LEU A 132 31.56 -12.84 -8.71
N PHE A 133 30.91 -12.49 -9.83
CA PHE A 133 29.45 -12.44 -10.03
C PHE A 133 28.70 -11.37 -9.18
N ILE A 134 29.39 -10.41 -8.59
CA ILE A 134 28.79 -9.37 -7.75
C ILE A 134 27.70 -8.58 -8.49
N ASP A 135 27.88 -8.32 -9.78
CA ASP A 135 26.89 -7.59 -10.60
C ASP A 135 25.53 -8.30 -10.66
N LYS A 136 25.54 -9.65 -10.68
CA LYS A 136 24.31 -10.43 -10.65
C LYS A 136 23.60 -10.36 -9.31
N LEU A 137 24.37 -10.40 -8.22
CA LEU A 137 23.83 -10.24 -6.87
C LEU A 137 23.23 -8.83 -6.69
N ARG A 138 23.97 -7.80 -7.10
CA ARG A 138 23.51 -6.40 -7.03
C ARG A 138 22.26 -6.15 -7.88
N SER A 139 22.19 -6.72 -9.09
CA SER A 139 20.99 -6.66 -9.94
C SER A 139 19.79 -7.27 -9.23
N PHE A 140 19.96 -8.46 -8.62
CA PHE A 140 18.88 -9.09 -7.87
C PHE A 140 18.50 -8.29 -6.61
N ARG A 141 19.46 -7.78 -5.87
CA ARG A 141 19.24 -6.90 -4.70
C ARG A 141 18.39 -5.67 -5.07
N ARG A 142 18.70 -5.01 -6.20
CA ARG A 142 17.90 -3.88 -6.70
C ARG A 142 16.45 -4.26 -6.99
N LYS A 143 16.19 -5.46 -7.53
CA LYS A 143 14.80 -5.95 -7.71
C LYS A 143 14.09 -6.15 -6.38
N VAL A 144 14.77 -6.70 -5.37
CA VAL A 144 14.19 -6.85 -4.02
C VAL A 144 13.86 -5.48 -3.42
N THR A 145 14.74 -4.49 -3.56
CA THR A 145 14.50 -3.12 -3.12
C THR A 145 13.31 -2.48 -3.86
N LEU A 146 13.19 -2.73 -5.16
CA LEU A 146 12.15 -2.14 -6.01
C LEU A 146 10.76 -2.71 -5.72
N PHE A 147 10.64 -4.03 -5.57
CA PHE A 147 9.35 -4.72 -5.50
C PHE A 147 8.95 -5.15 -4.09
N GLY A 148 9.87 -5.17 -3.13
CA GLY A 148 9.61 -5.70 -1.78
C GLY A 148 8.94 -7.07 -1.81
N PHE A 149 7.99 -7.31 -0.89
CA PHE A 149 7.11 -8.48 -0.93
C PHE A 149 5.68 -8.13 -1.36
N TYR A 150 5.44 -6.89 -1.82
CA TYR A 150 4.13 -6.44 -2.29
C TYR A 150 3.94 -6.53 -3.81
N PHE A 151 5.02 -6.54 -4.57
CA PHE A 151 5.10 -6.56 -6.04
C PHE A 151 4.51 -5.32 -6.72
N ALA A 152 3.29 -4.96 -6.40
CA ALA A 152 2.60 -3.76 -6.86
C ALA A 152 1.73 -3.21 -5.74
N SER A 153 1.64 -1.89 -5.62
CA SER A 153 0.80 -1.22 -4.62
C SER A 153 -0.66 -1.37 -4.98
N LEU A 154 -1.40 -2.09 -4.14
CA LEU A 154 -2.84 -2.25 -4.29
C LEU A 154 -3.54 -1.00 -3.75
N ASP A 155 -4.27 -0.29 -4.60
CA ASP A 155 -5.05 0.87 -4.20
C ASP A 155 -6.47 0.43 -3.83
N ILE A 156 -6.98 0.91 -2.70
CA ILE A 156 -8.39 0.78 -2.34
C ILE A 156 -9.12 2.00 -2.85
N ARG A 157 -10.22 1.81 -3.59
CA ARG A 157 -11.08 2.91 -4.06
C ARG A 157 -12.54 2.65 -3.72
N GLN A 158 -13.23 3.68 -3.20
CA GLN A 158 -14.64 3.64 -2.87
C GLN A 158 -15.31 4.98 -3.15
N ASP A 159 -16.59 4.96 -3.49
CA ASP A 159 -17.43 6.13 -3.71
C ASP A 159 -17.75 6.86 -2.40
N SER A 160 -17.64 8.20 -2.41
CA SER A 160 -17.90 9.06 -1.24
C SER A 160 -19.28 8.87 -0.64
N ARG A 161 -20.29 8.57 -1.46
CA ARG A 161 -21.66 8.31 -1.02
C ARG A 161 -21.77 7.02 -0.23
N VAL A 162 -21.05 5.98 -0.63
CA VAL A 162 -20.98 4.71 0.10
C VAL A 162 -20.23 4.90 1.41
N ILE A 163 -19.12 5.64 1.39
CA ILE A 163 -18.35 6.01 2.60
C ILE A 163 -19.23 6.78 3.59
N SER A 164 -20.04 7.76 3.11
CA SER A 164 -20.97 8.49 3.96
C SER A 164 -21.97 7.57 4.65
N ARG A 165 -22.62 6.69 3.89
CA ARG A 165 -23.57 5.71 4.44
C ARG A 165 -22.90 4.73 5.42
N ALA A 166 -21.67 4.34 5.16
CA ALA A 166 -20.90 3.47 6.07
C ALA A 166 -20.61 4.18 7.40
N LEU A 167 -20.26 5.48 7.37
CA LEU A 167 -20.09 6.27 8.59
C LEU A 167 -21.42 6.45 9.34
N ASP A 168 -22.52 6.68 8.63
CA ASP A 168 -23.86 6.81 9.22
C ASP A 168 -24.22 5.51 9.97
N ALA A 169 -24.01 4.35 9.37
CA ALA A 169 -24.24 3.04 10.00
C ALA A 169 -23.36 2.83 11.25
N VAL A 170 -22.09 3.21 11.19
CA VAL A 170 -21.19 3.17 12.37
C VAL A 170 -21.69 4.13 13.46
N SER A 171 -22.23 5.30 13.08
CA SER A 171 -22.72 6.31 14.02
C SER A 171 -24.01 5.89 14.73
N GLU A 172 -24.89 5.17 14.07
CA GLU A 172 -26.14 4.65 14.67
C GLU A 172 -25.85 3.66 15.81
N GLU A 173 -24.85 2.80 15.65
CA GLU A 173 -24.44 1.85 16.69
C GLU A 173 -23.54 2.47 17.76
N ASN A 174 -22.87 3.57 17.45
CA ASN A 174 -21.90 4.23 18.32
C ASN A 174 -22.19 5.72 18.53
N PRO A 175 -23.40 6.10 18.97
CA PRO A 175 -23.83 7.49 18.99
C PRO A 175 -22.99 8.42 19.87
N SER A 176 -22.26 7.87 20.84
CA SER A 176 -21.42 8.66 21.74
C SER A 176 -20.29 9.41 21.02
N PHE A 177 -19.72 8.84 19.96
CA PHE A 177 -18.69 9.49 19.16
C PHE A 177 -19.24 10.63 18.30
N PHE A 178 -20.49 10.56 17.92
CA PHE A 178 -21.12 11.41 16.91
C PHE A 178 -22.17 12.39 17.49
N THR A 179 -22.28 12.46 18.82
CA THR A 179 -23.28 13.32 19.50
C THR A 179 -23.30 14.73 18.94
N GLY A 180 -24.45 15.17 18.42
CA GLY A 180 -24.68 16.51 17.88
C GLY A 180 -24.01 16.79 16.52
N LEU A 181 -23.41 15.82 15.85
CA LEU A 181 -22.74 16.01 14.54
C LEU A 181 -23.69 16.63 13.50
N ASN A 182 -24.90 16.13 13.38
CA ASN A 182 -25.87 16.57 12.38
C ASN A 182 -26.38 17.99 12.60
N ASN A 183 -26.15 18.59 13.76
CA ASN A 183 -26.56 19.97 14.11
C ASN A 183 -25.45 20.99 13.85
N LEU A 184 -24.27 20.55 13.43
CA LEU A 184 -23.12 21.38 13.17
C LEU A 184 -23.07 21.85 11.71
N SER A 185 -22.46 23.00 11.45
CA SER A 185 -22.07 23.40 10.10
C SER A 185 -21.06 22.41 9.51
N GLU A 186 -20.94 22.35 8.18
CA GLU A 186 -20.01 21.43 7.53
C GLU A 186 -18.57 21.59 8.04
N THR A 187 -18.10 22.83 8.21
CA THR A 187 -16.76 23.10 8.75
C THR A 187 -16.57 22.54 10.17
N GLU A 188 -17.61 22.65 11.02
CA GLU A 188 -17.58 22.09 12.37
C GLU A 188 -17.64 20.55 12.33
N GLN A 189 -18.42 19.96 11.40
CA GLN A 189 -18.45 18.52 11.18
C GLN A 189 -17.07 17.99 10.76
N VAL A 190 -16.43 18.63 9.79
CA VAL A 190 -15.06 18.29 9.35
C VAL A 190 -14.09 18.31 10.54
N ASN A 191 -14.10 19.39 11.32
CA ASN A 191 -13.23 19.50 12.49
C ASN A 191 -13.53 18.41 13.52
N LYS A 192 -14.78 18.08 13.77
CA LYS A 192 -15.18 17.05 14.71
C LYS A 192 -14.70 15.66 14.25
N LEU A 193 -14.92 15.33 12.97
CA LEU A 193 -14.48 14.06 12.39
C LEU A 193 -12.96 13.91 12.37
N LEU A 194 -12.21 14.96 12.08
CA LEU A 194 -10.76 14.95 12.13
C LEU A 194 -10.15 14.88 13.55
N ASN A 195 -10.98 15.16 14.57
CA ASN A 195 -10.58 15.06 15.98
C ASN A 195 -11.15 13.80 16.67
N ILE A 196 -11.85 12.93 15.93
CA ILE A 196 -12.44 11.72 16.49
C ILE A 196 -11.34 10.75 16.94
N SER A 197 -11.55 10.13 18.09
CA SER A 197 -10.66 9.09 18.61
C SER A 197 -11.47 8.04 19.33
N GLY A 198 -11.08 6.78 19.19
CA GLY A 198 -11.76 5.66 19.80
C GLY A 198 -11.67 4.42 18.92
N SER A 199 -12.33 3.35 19.33
CA SER A 199 -12.40 2.11 18.57
C SER A 199 -13.83 1.60 18.54
N VAL A 200 -14.26 1.19 17.36
CA VAL A 200 -15.55 0.53 17.13
C VAL A 200 -15.33 -0.84 16.52
N GLY A 201 -16.24 -1.77 16.83
CA GLY A 201 -16.30 -3.06 16.12
C GLY A 201 -16.87 -2.90 14.72
N LEU A 202 -16.87 -3.98 13.96
CA LEU A 202 -17.65 -4.04 12.72
C LEU A 202 -19.13 -3.89 13.07
N PRO A 203 -19.86 -3.00 12.39
CA PRO A 203 -21.28 -2.78 12.68
C PRO A 203 -22.11 -4.03 12.32
N SER A 204 -23.20 -4.24 13.08
CA SER A 204 -24.17 -5.32 12.85
C SER A 204 -25.24 -4.87 11.86
N ILE A 205 -24.85 -4.63 10.61
CA ILE A 205 -25.73 -4.16 9.54
C ILE A 205 -25.94 -5.24 8.49
N ASP A 206 -27.17 -5.30 7.94
CA ASP A 206 -27.52 -6.25 6.88
C ASP A 206 -27.02 -5.84 5.49
N ASP A 207 -26.58 -4.60 5.32
CA ASP A 207 -26.04 -4.09 4.05
C ASP A 207 -24.57 -4.55 3.88
N GLU A 208 -24.40 -5.60 3.07
CA GLU A 208 -23.08 -6.19 2.79
C GLU A 208 -22.09 -5.20 2.21
N VAL A 209 -22.52 -4.19 1.43
CA VAL A 209 -21.65 -3.19 0.83
C VAL A 209 -21.09 -2.24 1.90
N LEU A 210 -21.93 -1.84 2.85
CA LEU A 210 -21.50 -0.97 3.96
C LEU A 210 -20.58 -1.75 4.91
N LEU A 211 -20.93 -2.99 5.23
CA LEU A 211 -20.09 -3.87 6.06
C LEU A 211 -18.71 -4.09 5.44
N ASP A 212 -18.66 -4.38 4.13
CA ASP A 212 -17.42 -4.52 3.37
C ASP A 212 -16.61 -3.22 3.36
N THR A 213 -17.28 -2.08 3.19
CA THR A 213 -16.61 -0.77 3.20
C THR A 213 -15.95 -0.52 4.54
N VAL A 214 -16.64 -0.73 5.67
CA VAL A 214 -16.05 -0.61 7.02
C VAL A 214 -14.90 -1.59 7.22
N GLY A 215 -15.08 -2.85 6.80
CA GLY A 215 -14.05 -3.88 6.88
C GLY A 215 -12.78 -3.57 6.08
N SER A 216 -12.88 -2.75 5.02
CA SER A 216 -11.74 -2.38 4.20
C SER A 216 -10.69 -1.53 4.94
N PHE A 217 -11.08 -0.78 5.96
CA PHE A 217 -10.17 0.05 6.76
C PHE A 217 -9.22 -0.78 7.61
N SER A 218 -9.70 -1.85 8.23
CA SER A 218 -8.86 -2.78 9.00
C SER A 218 -8.07 -3.73 8.09
N LEU A 219 -8.61 -4.10 6.93
CA LEU A 219 -7.93 -4.96 5.97
C LEU A 219 -6.60 -4.37 5.47
N ILE A 220 -6.51 -3.04 5.32
CA ILE A 220 -5.27 -2.39 4.88
C ILE A 220 -4.13 -2.70 5.86
N ASP A 221 -4.38 -2.66 7.16
CA ASP A 221 -3.39 -3.02 8.18
C ASP A 221 -2.93 -4.48 8.08
N GLU A 222 -3.88 -5.39 7.86
CA GLU A 222 -3.58 -6.81 7.61
C GLU A 222 -2.64 -6.97 6.40
N ILE A 223 -2.95 -6.30 5.29
CA ILE A 223 -2.12 -6.35 4.08
C ILE A 223 -0.75 -5.73 4.32
N GLN A 224 -0.66 -4.59 5.01
CA GLN A 224 0.60 -3.94 5.31
C GLN A 224 1.48 -4.80 6.22
N THR A 225 0.89 -5.48 7.19
CA THR A 225 1.61 -6.41 8.08
C THR A 225 2.25 -7.55 7.28
N LEU A 226 1.56 -8.07 6.28
CA LEU A 226 2.05 -9.19 5.47
C LEU A 226 2.99 -8.77 4.35
N ASN A 227 2.61 -7.74 3.59
CA ASN A 227 3.28 -7.38 2.34
C ASN A 227 4.22 -6.16 2.49
N GLY A 228 4.20 -5.50 3.64
CA GLY A 228 4.84 -4.21 3.88
C GLY A 228 3.92 -3.03 3.55
N GLU A 229 4.22 -1.86 4.10
CA GLU A 229 3.41 -0.63 3.97
C GLU A 229 3.06 -0.31 2.51
N GLN A 230 4.05 -0.43 1.60
CA GLN A 230 3.86 -0.13 0.18
C GLN A 230 2.88 -1.08 -0.52
N GLY A 231 2.51 -2.19 0.10
CA GLY A 231 1.57 -3.17 -0.45
C GLY A 231 0.14 -2.65 -0.56
N CYS A 232 -0.26 -1.79 0.37
CA CYS A 232 -1.59 -1.15 0.37
C CYS A 232 -1.54 0.11 1.23
N HIS A 233 -1.22 1.25 0.63
CA HIS A 233 -1.02 2.50 1.38
C HIS A 233 -1.82 3.68 0.81
N ARG A 234 -2.75 3.45 -0.10
CA ARG A 234 -3.61 4.49 -0.67
C ARG A 234 -5.07 4.10 -0.58
N TYR A 235 -5.88 5.04 -0.07
CA TYR A 235 -7.33 4.96 -0.07
C TYR A 235 -7.87 6.10 -0.92
N ILE A 236 -8.45 5.77 -2.07
CA ILE A 236 -8.95 6.73 -3.07
C ILE A 236 -10.43 6.94 -2.84
N ILE A 237 -10.83 8.20 -2.73
CA ILE A 237 -12.23 8.61 -2.60
C ILE A 237 -12.70 9.06 -3.97
N SER A 238 -13.46 8.22 -4.68
CA SER A 238 -14.12 8.65 -5.92
C SER A 238 -15.33 9.53 -5.62
N ASN A 239 -15.71 10.35 -6.58
CA ASN A 239 -16.81 11.29 -6.41
C ASN A 239 -16.64 12.18 -5.17
N CYS A 240 -15.42 12.69 -4.94
CA CYS A 240 -15.10 13.54 -3.80
C CYS A 240 -15.55 14.98 -4.05
N HIS A 241 -16.49 15.48 -3.24
CA HIS A 241 -17.08 16.79 -3.41
C HIS A 241 -16.61 17.84 -2.39
N GLY A 242 -15.78 17.45 -1.42
CA GLY A 242 -15.31 18.44 -0.44
C GLY A 242 -14.52 17.87 0.74
N PRO A 243 -14.18 18.76 1.67
CA PRO A 243 -13.41 18.41 2.87
C PRO A 243 -14.08 17.34 3.73
N ILE A 244 -15.41 17.32 3.72
CA ILE A 244 -16.19 16.39 4.55
C ILE A 244 -15.94 14.92 4.15
N ASP A 245 -15.75 14.63 2.86
CA ASP A 245 -15.51 13.27 2.39
C ASP A 245 -14.13 12.76 2.86
N ILE A 246 -13.13 13.62 2.85
CA ILE A 246 -11.79 13.33 3.38
C ILE A 246 -11.87 13.09 4.90
N ALA A 247 -12.60 13.94 5.62
CA ALA A 247 -12.75 13.82 7.06
C ALA A 247 -13.50 12.53 7.48
N ARG A 248 -14.49 12.08 6.69
CA ARG A 248 -15.18 10.81 6.90
C ARG A 248 -14.24 9.61 6.81
N VAL A 249 -13.40 9.58 5.78
CA VAL A 249 -12.40 8.51 5.60
C VAL A 249 -11.39 8.52 6.75
N TYR A 250 -10.90 9.70 7.13
CA TYR A 250 -9.99 9.82 8.27
C TYR A 250 -10.64 9.30 9.56
N ALA A 251 -11.88 9.68 9.84
CA ALA A 251 -12.63 9.22 11.01
C ALA A 251 -12.81 7.71 11.03
N LEU A 252 -13.18 7.10 9.88
CA LEU A 252 -13.33 5.65 9.76
C LEU A 252 -12.00 4.92 10.01
N PHE A 253 -10.87 5.44 9.52
CA PHE A 253 -9.57 4.88 9.88
C PHE A 253 -9.34 4.92 11.39
N GLN A 254 -9.54 6.08 12.04
CA GLN A 254 -9.33 6.21 13.48
C GLN A 254 -10.21 5.24 14.28
N LEU A 255 -11.46 5.08 13.89
CA LEU A 255 -12.43 4.21 14.58
C LEU A 255 -12.20 2.72 14.30
N CYS A 256 -11.68 2.36 13.12
CA CYS A 256 -11.54 0.97 12.66
C CYS A 256 -10.12 0.41 12.83
N GLY A 257 -9.45 0.72 13.94
CA GLY A 257 -8.22 0.05 14.36
C GLY A 257 -6.92 0.81 14.12
N TRP A 258 -6.99 2.13 13.82
CA TRP A 258 -5.79 2.97 13.61
C TRP A 258 -5.58 4.02 14.73
N GLN A 259 -6.40 4.04 15.77
CA GLN A 259 -6.35 5.04 16.83
C GLN A 259 -5.05 5.04 17.67
N ASP A 260 -4.44 3.86 17.82
CA ASP A 260 -3.25 3.67 18.68
C ASP A 260 -1.93 3.60 17.89
N LYS A 261 -1.97 3.90 16.59
CA LYS A 261 -0.81 3.85 15.69
C LYS A 261 -0.85 4.97 14.66
N SER A 262 0.30 5.27 14.08
CA SER A 262 0.36 6.19 12.93
C SER A 262 -0.46 5.63 11.75
N LEU A 263 -1.33 6.47 11.21
CA LEU A 263 -2.06 6.14 9.99
C LEU A 263 -1.11 6.16 8.78
N ASN A 264 -0.63 4.98 8.38
CA ASN A 264 0.30 4.79 7.26
C ASN A 264 -0.44 4.62 5.92
N VAL A 265 -1.50 5.41 5.73
CA VAL A 265 -2.32 5.39 4.51
C VAL A 265 -2.48 6.81 3.97
N ASP A 266 -2.23 7.00 2.70
CA ASP A 266 -2.50 8.24 2.00
C ASP A 266 -4.00 8.29 1.67
N ILE A 267 -4.71 9.28 2.17
CA ILE A 267 -6.10 9.55 1.81
C ILE A 267 -6.08 10.38 0.54
N VAL A 268 -6.58 9.83 -0.57
CA VAL A 268 -6.45 10.41 -1.91
C VAL A 268 -7.82 10.86 -2.42
N PRO A 269 -8.17 12.15 -2.35
CA PRO A 269 -9.37 12.65 -2.99
C PRO A 269 -9.24 12.60 -4.51
N LEU A 270 -10.27 12.12 -5.19
CA LEU A 270 -10.41 12.16 -6.64
C LEU A 270 -11.47 13.19 -7.00
N PHE A 271 -11.04 14.31 -7.57
CA PHE A 271 -11.93 15.37 -8.06
C PHE A 271 -12.26 15.12 -9.53
N GLU A 272 -13.54 14.96 -9.84
CA GLU A 272 -14.03 14.51 -11.15
C GLU A 272 -14.86 15.56 -11.88
N SER A 273 -15.69 16.32 -11.15
CA SER A 273 -16.50 17.37 -11.75
C SER A 273 -15.73 18.68 -11.92
N ILE A 274 -16.13 19.51 -12.88
CA ILE A 274 -15.55 20.87 -13.08
C ILE A 274 -15.65 21.69 -11.80
N ASN A 275 -16.81 21.65 -11.12
CA ASN A 275 -17.02 22.39 -9.89
C ASN A 275 -16.07 21.95 -8.76
N ASP A 276 -15.82 20.64 -8.63
CA ASP A 276 -14.91 20.12 -7.63
C ASP A 276 -13.47 20.49 -7.95
N LEU A 277 -13.08 20.47 -9.24
CA LEU A 277 -11.75 20.87 -9.69
C LEU A 277 -11.49 22.36 -9.43
N ASP A 278 -12.48 23.22 -9.69
CA ASP A 278 -12.37 24.66 -9.42
C ASP A 278 -12.22 24.95 -7.91
N SER A 279 -12.89 24.15 -7.07
CA SER A 279 -12.89 24.32 -5.61
C SER A 279 -11.80 23.53 -4.90
N ALA A 280 -11.11 22.60 -5.58
CA ALA A 280 -10.14 21.66 -4.98
C ALA A 280 -9.06 22.36 -4.14
N GLY A 281 -8.55 23.49 -4.61
CA GLY A 281 -7.54 24.27 -3.90
C GLY A 281 -8.05 24.85 -2.56
N GLU A 282 -9.31 25.21 -2.46
CA GLU A 282 -9.94 25.69 -1.23
C GLU A 282 -10.21 24.51 -0.28
N TYR A 283 -10.76 23.42 -0.79
CA TYR A 283 -10.99 22.19 -0.04
C TYR A 283 -9.72 21.70 0.65
N MET A 284 -8.66 21.61 -0.11
CA MET A 284 -7.39 21.11 0.46
C MET A 284 -6.77 22.09 1.46
N ARG A 285 -6.89 23.42 1.24
CA ARG A 285 -6.41 24.39 2.25
C ARG A 285 -7.15 24.24 3.58
N SER A 286 -8.46 24.00 3.54
CA SER A 286 -9.26 23.82 4.77
C SER A 286 -8.85 22.58 5.55
N ILE A 287 -8.59 21.45 4.86
CA ILE A 287 -8.12 20.19 5.46
C ILE A 287 -6.72 20.37 6.07
N TYR A 288 -5.79 21.02 5.34
CA TYR A 288 -4.42 21.24 5.82
C TYR A 288 -4.34 22.19 7.04
N ALA A 289 -5.36 23.01 7.24
CA ALA A 289 -5.43 23.87 8.41
C ALA A 289 -5.72 23.12 9.72
N ASN A 290 -6.32 21.91 9.63
CA ASN A 290 -6.62 21.10 10.81
C ASN A 290 -5.33 20.47 11.38
N PRO A 291 -5.04 20.62 12.69
CA PRO A 291 -3.80 20.12 13.29
C PRO A 291 -3.59 18.61 13.18
N ASN A 292 -4.66 17.82 13.32
CA ASN A 292 -4.55 16.35 13.26
C ASN A 292 -4.27 15.86 11.84
N TYR A 293 -4.94 16.45 10.84
CA TYR A 293 -4.62 16.13 9.45
C TYR A 293 -3.22 16.61 9.04
N LYS A 294 -2.80 17.75 9.53
CA LYS A 294 -1.42 18.23 9.36
C LYS A 294 -0.40 17.28 9.98
N GLN A 295 -0.67 16.75 11.19
CA GLN A 295 0.20 15.75 11.81
C GLN A 295 0.22 14.44 10.99
N HIS A 296 -0.93 14.02 10.46
CA HIS A 296 -0.99 12.89 9.53
C HIS A 296 -0.08 13.12 8.30
N LEU A 297 -0.13 14.30 7.68
CA LEU A 297 0.75 14.63 6.56
C LEU A 297 2.24 14.63 6.95
N VAL A 298 2.60 15.12 8.14
CA VAL A 298 3.98 15.03 8.66
C VAL A 298 4.43 13.58 8.71
N ASN A 299 3.61 12.68 9.23
CA ASN A 299 3.90 11.24 9.28
C ASN A 299 4.01 10.61 7.89
N ARG A 300 3.36 11.21 6.87
CA ARG A 300 3.46 10.82 5.44
C ARG A 300 4.56 11.57 4.68
N GLY A 301 5.52 12.19 5.37
CA GLY A 301 6.65 12.91 4.77
C GLY A 301 6.25 14.21 4.09
N ASN A 302 5.20 14.88 4.58
CA ASN A 302 4.62 16.11 4.04
C ASN A 302 4.18 15.98 2.58
N LYS A 303 3.60 14.84 2.23
CA LYS A 303 3.11 14.56 0.87
C LYS A 303 1.60 14.32 0.90
N GLN A 304 0.92 14.90 -0.08
CA GLN A 304 -0.50 14.66 -0.36
C GLN A 304 -0.65 14.28 -1.82
N THR A 305 -1.23 13.13 -2.07
CA THR A 305 -1.65 12.75 -3.41
C THR A 305 -3.08 13.23 -3.65
N ILE A 306 -3.31 13.87 -4.79
CA ILE A 306 -4.62 14.27 -5.29
C ILE A 306 -4.80 13.65 -6.66
N MET A 307 -5.96 13.07 -6.91
CA MET A 307 -6.31 12.46 -8.17
C MET A 307 -7.25 13.34 -8.95
N LEU A 308 -7.03 13.48 -10.25
CA LEU A 308 -7.87 14.28 -11.14
C LEU A 308 -8.59 13.35 -12.11
N GLY A 309 -9.93 13.48 -12.19
CA GLY A 309 -10.74 12.70 -13.10
C GLY A 309 -10.57 13.16 -14.54
N PHE A 310 -9.99 12.32 -15.39
CA PHE A 310 -9.80 12.63 -16.78
C PHE A 310 -11.07 12.39 -17.63
N SER A 311 -11.77 11.28 -17.40
CA SER A 311 -12.89 10.85 -18.25
C SER A 311 -14.16 11.69 -18.09
N ASP A 312 -14.45 12.14 -16.88
CA ASP A 312 -15.68 12.89 -16.59
C ASP A 312 -15.50 14.40 -16.73
N GLY A 313 -14.30 14.91 -16.52
CA GLY A 313 -13.95 16.32 -16.77
C GLY A 313 -13.80 16.69 -18.26
N THR A 314 -13.83 15.73 -19.17
CA THR A 314 -13.72 15.96 -20.63
C THR A 314 -15.03 15.74 -21.39
N LYS A 315 -16.10 15.39 -20.71
CA LYS A 315 -17.47 15.33 -21.25
C LYS A 315 -18.21 16.60 -20.86
#